data_c4e659b5683a9376b55322ae5b4bd799
#
_entry.id   c4e659b5683a9376b55322ae5b4bd799
#
_cell.length_a   1.000
_cell.length_b   1.000
_cell.length_c   1.000
_cell.angle_alpha   90.00
_cell.angle_beta   90.00
_cell.angle_gamma   90.00
#
_symmetry.space_group_name_H-M   'P 1'
#
loop_
_entity.id
_entity.type
_entity.pdbx_description
1 polymer ?
#
loop_
_entity_poly.entity_id
_entity_poly.type
_entity_poly.pdbx_seq_one_letter_code
_entity_poly.pdbx_strand_id
1 'polypeptide(L)'
;MTLHTEDMDVVRAFALEKPVSRLLVNTPGALGGVGATTKLAPALTLGCGAVGGSSSSNNIGPLDLVNIRRVAWGTEEQKPQVKVDADLVELLAQKILERLK
;
A
#
# COMPACT_ATOMS: atom_id res chain seq x y z
N MET A 1 14.92 -8.57 11.24
CA MET A 1 15.55 -9.89 11.03
C MET A 1 16.65 -9.76 9.99
N THR A 2 17.71 -10.55 10.08
CA THR A 2 18.82 -10.56 9.11
C THR A 2 18.88 -11.94 8.47
N LEU A 3 19.11 -11.97 7.18
CA LEU A 3 19.25 -13.19 6.36
C LEU A 3 20.52 -13.06 5.51
N HIS A 4 21.35 -14.11 5.48
CA HIS A 4 22.55 -14.17 4.64
C HIS A 4 22.36 -15.28 3.62
N THR A 5 22.13 -14.91 2.37
CA THR A 5 21.90 -15.83 1.25
C THR A 5 22.04 -15.10 -0.09
N GLU A 6 22.37 -15.82 -1.12
CA GLU A 6 22.30 -15.38 -2.53
C GLU A 6 21.06 -15.92 -3.25
N ASP A 7 20.34 -16.84 -2.61
CA ASP A 7 19.14 -17.46 -3.16
C ASP A 7 17.92 -16.53 -2.97
N MET A 8 17.38 -16.05 -4.08
CA MET A 8 16.23 -15.15 -4.10
C MET A 8 14.92 -15.84 -3.72
N ASP A 9 14.78 -17.14 -3.91
CA ASP A 9 13.59 -17.88 -3.49
C ASP A 9 13.53 -18.00 -1.96
N VAL A 10 14.67 -18.18 -1.32
CA VAL A 10 14.80 -18.14 0.14
C VAL A 10 14.45 -16.75 0.66
N VAL A 11 14.97 -15.68 0.05
CA VAL A 11 14.64 -14.30 0.43
C VAL A 11 13.13 -14.07 0.34
N ARG A 12 12.51 -14.49 -0.75
CA ARG A 12 11.07 -14.35 -0.98
C ARG A 12 10.23 -15.12 0.04
N ALA A 13 10.59 -16.36 0.31
CA ALA A 13 9.88 -17.18 1.30
C ALA A 13 9.92 -16.52 2.69
N PHE A 14 11.10 -16.06 3.12
CA PHE A 14 11.24 -15.38 4.41
C PHE A 14 10.49 -14.04 4.45
N ALA A 15 10.50 -13.27 3.37
CA ALA A 15 9.79 -12.00 3.31
C ALA A 15 8.27 -12.15 3.41
N LEU A 16 7.71 -13.24 2.90
CA LEU A 16 6.27 -13.51 2.92
C LEU A 16 5.80 -14.20 4.20
N GLU A 17 6.62 -15.08 4.78
CA GLU A 17 6.19 -15.92 5.90
C GLU A 17 6.55 -15.34 7.28
N LYS A 18 7.62 -14.55 7.38
CA LYS A 18 8.09 -14.10 8.70
C LYS A 18 7.40 -12.81 9.14
N PRO A 19 6.86 -12.76 10.36
CA PRO A 19 6.18 -11.59 10.91
C PRO A 19 7.20 -10.52 11.34
N VAL A 20 7.89 -9.92 10.38
CA VAL A 20 8.88 -8.88 10.61
C VAL A 20 8.65 -7.69 9.69
N SER A 21 8.81 -6.49 10.19
CA SER A 21 8.69 -5.27 9.40
C SER A 21 9.90 -4.99 8.51
N ARG A 22 11.05 -5.59 8.81
CA ARG A 22 12.29 -5.47 8.03
C ARG A 22 13.00 -6.79 7.93
N LEU A 23 13.27 -7.20 6.70
CA LEU A 23 14.17 -8.28 6.36
C LEU A 23 15.42 -7.66 5.73
N LEU A 24 16.56 -7.80 6.38
CA LEU A 24 17.85 -7.27 5.94
C LEU A 24 18.65 -8.40 5.32
N VAL A 25 19.04 -8.25 4.07
CA VAL A 25 19.73 -9.29 3.33
C VAL A 25 21.19 -8.91 3.14
N ASN A 26 22.08 -9.81 3.49
CA ASN A 26 23.55 -9.70 3.33
C ASN A 26 24.15 -8.41 3.92
N THR A 27 23.60 -7.95 5.05
CA THR A 27 24.11 -6.77 5.77
C THR A 27 24.04 -6.99 7.27
N PRO A 28 24.91 -6.35 8.07
CA PRO A 28 24.81 -6.36 9.53
C PRO A 28 23.47 -5.77 9.99
N GLY A 29 22.81 -6.46 10.91
CA GLY A 29 21.43 -6.14 11.31
C GLY A 29 21.26 -4.71 11.85
N ALA A 30 22.16 -4.24 12.71
CA ALA A 30 22.10 -2.91 13.27
C ALA A 30 22.33 -1.83 12.20
N LEU A 31 23.40 -1.93 11.42
CA LEU A 31 23.76 -0.96 10.39
C LEU A 31 22.76 -0.94 9.24
N GLY A 32 22.29 -2.12 8.82
CA GLY A 32 21.26 -2.24 7.78
C GLY A 32 19.91 -1.66 8.23
N GLY A 33 19.52 -1.91 9.48
CA GLY A 33 18.27 -1.44 10.05
C GLY A 33 18.18 0.07 10.19
N VAL A 34 19.27 0.73 10.59
CA VAL A 34 19.34 2.20 10.68
C VAL A 34 19.57 2.90 9.34
N GLY A 35 19.69 2.15 8.25
CA GLY A 35 19.87 2.71 6.90
C GLY A 35 21.33 2.98 6.50
N ALA A 36 22.32 2.66 7.34
CA ALA A 36 23.73 2.96 7.06
C ALA A 36 24.31 2.13 5.90
N THR A 37 23.84 0.89 5.72
CA THR A 37 24.30 -0.03 4.66
C THR A 37 23.18 -0.44 3.70
N THR A 38 22.04 0.19 3.80
CA THR A 38 20.87 -0.04 2.95
C THR A 38 20.32 1.28 2.43
N LYS A 39 19.31 1.22 1.55
CA LYS A 39 18.59 2.41 1.08
C LYS A 39 17.39 2.78 1.97
N LEU A 40 17.26 2.21 3.15
CA LEU A 40 16.24 2.62 4.10
C LEU A 40 16.50 4.04 4.57
N ALA A 41 15.44 4.77 4.89
CA ALA A 41 15.57 6.11 5.46
C ALA A 41 16.38 6.04 6.76
N PRO A 42 17.39 6.91 6.97
CA PRO A 42 18.21 6.88 8.17
C PRO A 42 17.39 7.13 9.42
N ALA A 43 17.47 6.23 10.41
CA ALA A 43 16.84 6.41 11.71
C ALA A 43 17.54 5.56 12.78
N LEU A 44 17.77 6.14 13.94
CA LEU A 44 18.31 5.41 15.10
C LEU A 44 17.21 4.70 15.91
N THR A 45 15.97 5.16 15.80
CA THR A 45 14.83 4.54 16.49
C THR A 45 14.31 3.37 15.67
N LEU A 46 14.56 2.15 16.15
CA LEU A 46 14.06 0.92 15.54
C LEU A 46 12.96 0.34 16.43
N GLY A 47 11.75 0.33 15.91
CA GLY A 47 10.60 -0.31 16.54
C GLY A 47 10.32 -1.69 15.97
N CYS A 48 9.38 -2.41 16.60
CA CYS A 48 8.92 -3.72 16.16
C CYS A 48 8.02 -3.66 14.90
N GLY A 49 7.66 -2.46 14.45
CA GLY A 49 6.73 -2.24 13.35
C GLY A 49 5.28 -2.56 13.69
N ALA A 50 4.39 -2.45 12.71
CA ALA A 50 2.96 -2.72 12.88
C ALA A 50 2.69 -4.16 13.36
N VAL A 51 3.50 -5.12 12.92
CA VAL A 51 3.41 -6.53 13.34
C VAL A 51 3.59 -6.68 14.85
N GLY A 52 4.43 -5.86 15.47
CA GLY A 52 4.67 -5.85 16.92
C GLY A 52 3.81 -4.82 17.68
N GLY A 53 2.78 -4.26 17.05
CA GLY A 53 1.88 -3.29 17.68
C GLY A 53 2.35 -1.83 17.66
N SER A 54 3.42 -1.50 16.90
CA SER A 54 3.82 -0.12 16.68
C SER A 54 2.90 0.56 15.66
N SER A 55 2.71 1.87 15.79
CA SER A 55 1.91 2.67 14.86
C SER A 55 2.53 2.84 13.47
N SER A 56 3.80 2.53 13.30
CA SER A 56 4.51 2.58 12.02
C SER A 56 5.52 1.45 11.90
N SER A 57 5.71 0.97 10.67
CA SER A 57 6.78 0.05 10.29
C SER A 57 7.96 0.76 9.63
N ASN A 58 7.85 2.05 9.39
CA ASN A 58 8.88 2.86 8.75
C ASN A 58 10.00 3.26 9.70
N ASN A 59 11.14 3.62 9.14
CA ASN A 59 12.15 4.37 9.86
C ASN A 59 11.62 5.79 10.05
N ILE A 60 11.40 6.19 11.30
CA ILE A 60 10.80 7.48 11.63
C ILE A 60 11.77 8.61 11.31
N GLY A 61 11.33 9.53 10.48
CA GLY A 61 12.06 10.73 10.09
C GLY A 61 11.27 12.01 10.37
N PRO A 62 11.81 13.19 10.02
CA PRO A 62 11.15 14.47 10.27
C PRO A 62 9.77 14.59 9.61
N LEU A 63 9.54 13.94 8.47
CA LEU A 63 8.26 13.96 7.75
C LEU A 63 7.16 13.17 8.48
N ASP A 64 7.51 12.22 9.34
CA ASP A 64 6.56 11.47 10.15
C ASP A 64 6.03 12.30 11.34
N LEU A 65 6.69 13.42 11.66
CA LEU A 65 6.33 14.33 12.74
C LEU A 65 5.46 15.51 12.27
N VAL A 66 5.21 15.63 10.96
CA VAL A 66 4.38 16.70 10.39
C VAL A 66 3.01 16.16 9.95
N ASN A 67 1.98 16.99 10.16
CA ASN A 67 0.64 16.66 9.67
C ASN A 67 0.51 17.08 8.20
N ILE A 68 0.59 16.11 7.29
CA ILE A 68 0.49 16.34 5.86
C ILE A 68 -0.99 16.52 5.47
N ARG A 69 -1.34 17.71 4.98
CA ARG A 69 -2.64 17.98 4.37
C ARG A 69 -2.53 17.89 2.87
N ARG A 70 -3.48 17.22 2.25
CA ARG A 70 -3.54 17.07 0.79
C ARG A 70 -4.77 17.81 0.27
N VAL A 71 -4.56 18.60 -0.79
CA VAL A 71 -5.64 19.19 -1.58
C VAL A 71 -5.66 18.44 -2.90
N ALA A 72 -6.83 17.93 -3.27
CA ALA A 72 -7.00 17.20 -4.52
C ALA A 72 -8.16 17.81 -5.30
N TRP A 73 -7.97 17.96 -6.60
CA TRP A 73 -9.00 18.42 -7.53
C TRP A 73 -9.57 17.23 -8.28
N GLY A 74 -10.86 17.30 -8.61
CA GLY A 74 -11.47 16.34 -9.51
C GLY A 74 -10.82 16.42 -10.89
N THR A 75 -10.56 15.27 -11.50
CA THR A 75 -10.16 15.18 -12.89
C THR A 75 -11.38 14.92 -13.75
N GLU A 76 -11.52 15.60 -14.89
CA GLU A 76 -12.67 15.45 -15.80
C GLU A 76 -12.73 14.08 -16.49
N GLU A 77 -11.71 13.26 -16.36
CA GLU A 77 -11.54 12.03 -17.15
C GLU A 77 -12.35 10.81 -16.67
N GLN A 78 -13.14 10.92 -15.62
CA GLN A 78 -13.97 9.79 -15.16
C GLN A 78 -15.46 10.16 -15.03
N LYS A 79 -16.06 10.66 -16.10
CA LYS A 79 -17.49 10.39 -16.29
C LYS A 79 -17.60 8.96 -16.80
N PRO A 80 -18.14 7.99 -16.02
CA PRO A 80 -18.51 6.73 -16.60
C PRO A 80 -19.46 7.06 -17.75
N GLN A 81 -19.03 6.84 -18.99
CA GLN A 81 -19.95 6.79 -20.11
C GLN A 81 -20.80 5.53 -19.89
N VAL A 82 -21.82 5.67 -19.09
CA VAL A 82 -22.94 4.74 -19.15
C VAL A 82 -23.51 4.97 -20.53
N LYS A 83 -23.11 4.16 -21.51
CA LYS A 83 -23.85 4.00 -22.74
C LYS A 83 -25.19 3.42 -22.32
N VAL A 84 -26.13 4.31 -22.10
CA VAL A 84 -27.53 3.92 -21.92
C VAL A 84 -27.95 3.46 -23.30
N ASP A 85 -28.07 2.16 -23.49
CA ASP A 85 -28.62 1.59 -24.70
C ASP A 85 -30.03 2.18 -24.86
N ALA A 86 -30.23 2.94 -25.92
CA ALA A 86 -31.54 3.57 -26.18
C ALA A 86 -32.65 2.53 -26.21
N ASP A 87 -32.35 1.35 -26.74
CA ASP A 87 -33.26 0.19 -26.78
C ASP A 87 -33.66 -0.32 -25.39
N LEU A 88 -32.73 -0.28 -24.43
CA LEU A 88 -33.00 -0.68 -23.04
C LEU A 88 -33.90 0.32 -22.31
N VAL A 89 -33.75 1.60 -22.58
CA VAL A 89 -34.59 2.66 -22.02
C VAL A 89 -36.01 2.58 -22.56
N GLU A 90 -36.17 2.30 -23.86
CA GLU A 90 -37.47 2.16 -24.48
C GLU A 90 -38.22 0.91 -23.99
N LEU A 91 -37.50 -0.22 -23.83
CA LEU A 91 -38.04 -1.43 -23.24
C LEU A 91 -38.50 -1.27 -21.78
N LEU A 92 -37.72 -0.52 -20.97
CA LEU A 92 -38.08 -0.20 -19.59
C LEU A 92 -39.28 0.74 -19.51
N ALA A 93 -39.35 1.73 -20.38
CA ALA A 93 -40.50 2.66 -20.48
C ALA A 93 -41.80 1.92 -20.86
N GLN A 94 -41.75 1.01 -21.81
CA GLN A 94 -42.89 0.17 -22.17
C GLN A 94 -43.36 -0.72 -21.02
N LYS A 95 -42.44 -1.39 -20.33
CA LYS A 95 -42.78 -2.21 -19.16
C LYS A 95 -43.40 -1.41 -17.99
N ILE A 96 -42.98 -0.17 -17.78
CA ILE A 96 -43.57 0.68 -16.76
C ILE A 96 -44.99 1.11 -17.16
N LEU A 97 -45.21 1.45 -18.43
CA LEU A 97 -46.54 1.82 -18.95
C LEU A 97 -47.53 0.65 -18.91
N GLU A 98 -47.07 -0.59 -19.13
CA GLU A 98 -47.93 -1.79 -19.01
C GLU A 98 -48.34 -2.09 -17.54
N ARG A 99 -47.51 -1.73 -16.55
CA ARG A 99 -47.86 -1.93 -15.13
C ARG A 99 -48.72 -0.85 -14.52
N LEU A 100 -48.86 0.27 -15.20
CA LEU A 100 -49.70 1.40 -14.78
C LEU A 100 -51.13 1.38 -15.41
N LYS A 101 -51.41 0.41 -16.24
CA LYS A 101 -52.78 0.10 -16.74
C LYS A 101 -53.36 -1.08 -15.96
#